data_276732e349a744df73936d92f645f7b6
#
_entry.id   276732e349a744df73936d92f645f7b6
#
_cell.length_a   1.000
_cell.length_b   1.000
_cell.length_c   1.000
_cell.angle_alpha   90.00
_cell.angle_beta   90.00
_cell.angle_gamma   90.00
#
_symmetry.space_group_name_H-M   'P 1'
#
loop_
_entity.id
_entity.type
_entity.pdbx_description
1 polymer ?
#
loop_
_entity_poly.entity_id
_entity_poly.type
_entity_poly.pdbx_seq_one_letter_code
_entity_poly.pdbx_strand_id
1 'polypeptide(L)'
;MLVLDAFLSLIGPLGLDSDSEGAVEPLQNLLESIAPFNITTVLLHHSSKSRAHERASNAAAGRGLGRMASHVVNLHWLNPDNKEDQRVRLTTEGRSSKSVDCVIEQVDRAIWSMHGDSNTISEQLDLSKVRAKLTERHSNVLSLVEQHWMFTDRAIEPGEVAEQMAEELGNNARQKALQALDALANKRLVEKLTRSDHKRGKVVSFQPLKSWRCA
;
A
#
# COMPACT_ATOMS: atom_id res chain seq x y z
N MET A 1 19.58 17.67 22.44
CA MET A 1 18.83 16.50 21.93
C MET A 1 19.41 15.25 22.60
N LEU A 2 18.56 14.37 23.13
CA LEU A 2 18.93 13.07 23.69
C LEU A 2 18.35 11.99 22.72
N VAL A 3 19.19 11.03 22.36
CA VAL A 3 18.76 9.87 21.53
C VAL A 3 18.93 8.61 22.36
N LEU A 4 17.87 7.84 22.52
CA LEU A 4 17.85 6.56 23.23
C LEU A 4 17.67 5.43 22.19
N ASP A 5 18.74 4.68 21.94
CA ASP A 5 18.78 3.60 20.95
C ASP A 5 19.22 2.29 21.64
N ALA A 6 18.35 1.34 21.86
CA ALA A 6 16.88 1.33 21.67
C ALA A 6 16.20 1.25 23.05
N PHE A 7 14.86 1.37 23.09
CA PHE A 7 14.10 1.29 24.35
C PHE A 7 14.41 0.04 25.18
N LEU A 8 14.56 -1.11 24.55
CA LEU A 8 14.91 -2.36 25.22
C LEU A 8 16.25 -2.30 25.95
N SER A 9 17.21 -1.54 25.44
CA SER A 9 18.51 -1.35 26.12
C SER A 9 18.39 -0.53 27.42
N LEU A 10 17.36 0.32 27.52
CA LEU A 10 17.07 1.09 28.73
C LEU A 10 16.40 0.23 29.80
N ILE A 11 15.43 -0.62 29.44
CA ILE A 11 14.59 -1.37 30.37
C ILE A 11 15.13 -2.79 30.69
N GLY A 12 15.88 -3.37 29.74
CA GLY A 12 16.40 -4.75 29.86
C GLY A 12 17.24 -4.99 31.14
N PRO A 13 18.16 -4.08 31.52
CA PRO A 13 18.89 -4.22 32.77
C PRO A 13 18.02 -4.20 34.02
N LEU A 14 16.80 -3.69 33.93
CA LEU A 14 15.82 -3.66 35.02
C LEU A 14 14.95 -4.93 35.07
N GLY A 15 15.17 -5.89 34.16
CA GLY A 15 14.39 -7.10 34.08
C GLY A 15 12.94 -6.89 33.58
N LEU A 16 12.68 -5.76 32.91
CA LEU A 16 11.36 -5.40 32.40
C LEU A 16 11.18 -5.84 30.95
N ASP A 17 9.98 -6.35 30.63
CA ASP A 17 9.57 -6.61 29.26
C ASP A 17 8.94 -5.36 28.64
N SER A 18 9.21 -5.10 27.36
CA SER A 18 8.67 -3.96 26.61
C SER A 18 7.15 -3.88 26.59
N ASP A 19 6.47 -5.02 26.72
CA ASP A 19 5.00 -5.11 26.74
C ASP A 19 4.41 -5.00 28.15
N SER A 20 5.23 -4.95 29.19
CA SER A 20 4.79 -4.79 30.57
C SER A 20 4.35 -3.35 30.87
N GLU A 21 3.34 -3.18 31.72
CA GLU A 21 2.88 -1.85 32.18
C GLU A 21 4.00 -1.09 32.91
N GLY A 22 4.91 -1.80 33.62
CA GLY A 22 6.02 -1.20 34.33
C GLY A 22 7.17 -0.71 33.43
N ALA A 23 7.21 -1.09 32.17
CA ALA A 23 8.29 -0.70 31.25
C ALA A 23 8.34 0.81 30.95
N VAL A 24 7.22 1.50 31.14
CA VAL A 24 7.08 2.94 30.82
C VAL A 24 7.61 3.83 31.96
N GLU A 25 7.55 3.36 33.19
CA GLU A 25 7.94 4.12 34.37
C GLU A 25 9.41 4.62 34.38
N PRO A 26 10.43 3.78 34.04
CA PRO A 26 11.79 4.26 33.92
C PRO A 26 11.99 5.39 32.91
N LEU A 27 11.23 5.32 31.78
CA LEU A 27 11.26 6.37 30.78
C LEU A 27 10.60 7.66 31.28
N GLN A 28 9.49 7.56 32.02
CA GLN A 28 8.84 8.71 32.66
C GLN A 28 9.78 9.40 33.61
N ASN A 29 10.39 8.66 34.52
CA ASN A 29 11.34 9.19 35.48
C ASN A 29 12.52 9.89 34.81
N LEU A 30 13.03 9.32 33.72
CA LEU A 30 14.08 9.95 32.92
C LEU A 30 13.60 11.27 32.31
N LEU A 31 12.43 11.26 31.64
CA LEU A 31 11.88 12.46 31.00
C LEU A 31 11.55 13.56 31.98
N GLU A 32 11.06 13.25 33.17
CA GLU A 32 10.82 14.19 34.27
C GLU A 32 12.15 14.80 34.76
N SER A 33 13.19 13.98 34.90
CA SER A 33 14.52 14.43 35.32
C SER A 33 15.16 15.41 34.35
N ILE A 34 14.93 15.25 33.04
CA ILE A 34 15.53 16.12 32.02
C ILE A 34 14.60 17.27 31.59
N ALA A 35 13.33 17.28 32.02
CA ALA A 35 12.36 18.31 31.68
C ALA A 35 12.82 19.73 31.94
N PRO A 36 13.49 20.04 33.11
CA PRO A 36 13.99 21.38 33.38
C PRO A 36 15.00 21.91 32.36
N PHE A 37 15.67 21.01 31.65
CA PHE A 37 16.68 21.36 30.65
C PHE A 37 16.14 21.57 29.25
N ASN A 38 14.83 21.42 29.03
CA ASN A 38 14.14 21.55 27.74
C ASN A 38 14.80 20.73 26.62
N ILE A 39 15.14 19.47 26.91
CA ILE A 39 15.85 18.58 26.00
C ILE A 39 14.82 17.82 25.16
N THR A 40 14.90 17.94 23.82
CA THR A 40 14.17 17.05 22.90
C THR A 40 14.72 15.64 22.99
N THR A 41 13.85 14.66 23.25
CA THR A 41 14.21 13.25 23.33
C THR A 41 13.67 12.49 22.15
N VAL A 42 14.53 11.69 21.52
CA VAL A 42 14.17 10.73 20.44
C VAL A 42 14.39 9.33 20.98
N LEU A 43 13.33 8.54 21.02
CA LEU A 43 13.37 7.15 21.44
C LEU A 43 13.22 6.22 20.24
N LEU A 44 14.20 5.37 20.00
CA LEU A 44 14.14 4.32 19.00
C LEU A 44 13.56 3.05 19.61
N HIS A 45 12.61 2.44 18.91
CA HIS A 45 11.97 1.21 19.35
C HIS A 45 11.64 0.30 18.18
N HIS A 46 11.83 -1.01 18.35
CA HIS A 46 11.44 -1.99 17.34
C HIS A 46 9.94 -2.25 17.40
N SER A 47 9.25 -1.98 16.30
CA SER A 47 7.83 -2.31 16.20
C SER A 47 7.61 -3.81 16.04
N SER A 48 6.50 -4.33 16.57
CA SER A 48 6.09 -5.72 16.34
C SER A 48 5.73 -5.92 14.87
N LYS A 49 6.23 -7.00 14.24
CA LYS A 49 5.91 -7.37 12.86
C LYS A 49 4.42 -7.55 12.61
N SER A 50 3.67 -7.99 13.63
CA SER A 50 2.23 -8.22 13.54
C SER A 50 1.40 -6.93 13.47
N ARG A 51 1.98 -5.78 13.84
CA ARG A 51 1.29 -4.48 13.92
C ARG A 51 1.72 -3.49 12.84
N ALA A 52 2.43 -3.97 11.81
CA ALA A 52 2.97 -3.13 10.74
C ALA A 52 1.90 -2.31 9.98
N HIS A 53 0.64 -2.75 10.00
CA HIS A 53 -0.48 -2.10 9.31
C HIS A 53 -1.35 -1.22 10.22
N GLU A 54 -1.04 -1.16 11.52
CA GLU A 54 -1.78 -0.33 12.46
C GLU A 54 -1.33 1.14 12.40
N ARG A 55 -2.08 2.02 13.07
CA ARG A 55 -1.69 3.41 13.25
C ARG A 55 -0.34 3.49 13.97
N ALA A 56 0.41 4.58 13.73
CA ALA A 56 1.76 4.75 14.29
C ALA A 56 1.79 4.59 15.81
N SER A 57 0.81 5.15 16.52
CA SER A 57 0.70 5.03 17.99
C SER A 57 0.42 3.60 18.48
N ASN A 58 -0.26 2.78 17.68
CA ASN A 58 -0.58 1.39 18.03
C ASN A 58 0.56 0.43 17.68
N ALA A 59 1.35 0.77 16.66
CA ALA A 59 2.50 -0.03 16.24
C ALA A 59 3.69 0.13 17.18
N ALA A 60 3.76 1.24 17.94
CA ALA A 60 4.70 1.38 19.03
C ALA A 60 4.40 0.29 20.06
N ALA A 61 5.34 -0.63 20.27
CA ALA A 61 5.19 -1.70 21.24
C ALA A 61 4.97 -1.11 22.64
N GLY A 62 4.06 -1.73 23.40
CA GLY A 62 3.65 -1.25 24.71
C GLY A 62 2.58 -0.16 24.65
N ARG A 63 1.46 -0.41 25.31
CA ARG A 63 0.29 0.49 25.34
C ARG A 63 0.60 1.89 25.90
N GLY A 64 1.73 2.08 26.58
CA GLY A 64 2.13 3.32 27.24
C GLY A 64 2.99 4.25 26.37
N LEU A 65 3.91 3.73 25.56
CA LEU A 65 4.90 4.54 24.83
C LEU A 65 4.27 5.51 23.84
N GLY A 66 3.32 5.03 23.02
CA GLY A 66 2.64 5.89 22.05
C GLY A 66 1.82 7.02 22.69
N ARG A 67 1.34 6.83 23.94
CA ARG A 67 0.61 7.86 24.68
C ARG A 67 1.52 8.93 25.27
N MET A 68 2.76 8.60 25.58
CA MET A 68 3.73 9.54 26.13
C MET A 68 4.36 10.42 25.05
N ALA A 69 4.58 9.87 23.86
CA ALA A 69 5.21 10.58 22.78
C ALA A 69 4.35 11.75 22.28
N SER A 70 4.95 12.90 22.00
CA SER A 70 4.30 14.00 21.29
C SER A 70 4.14 13.68 19.81
N HIS A 71 5.07 12.93 19.24
CA HIS A 71 5.06 12.46 17.86
C HIS A 71 5.58 11.02 17.83
N VAL A 72 4.90 10.19 17.05
CA VAL A 72 5.31 8.83 16.72
C VAL A 72 5.59 8.74 15.22
N VAL A 73 6.74 8.19 14.87
CA VAL A 73 7.14 7.93 13.48
C VAL A 73 7.38 6.44 13.35
N ASN A 74 6.69 5.81 12.40
CA ASN A 74 6.87 4.40 12.08
C ASN A 74 7.46 4.23 10.69
N LEU A 75 8.37 3.28 10.58
CA LEU A 75 8.97 2.84 9.33
C LEU A 75 8.76 1.33 9.19
N HIS A 76 8.11 0.94 8.11
CA HIS A 76 7.88 -0.47 7.76
C HIS A 76 8.26 -0.74 6.32
N TRP A 77 8.85 -1.90 6.07
CA TRP A 77 9.05 -2.35 4.69
C TRP A 77 7.71 -2.41 3.96
N LEU A 78 7.65 -1.79 2.79
CA LEU A 78 6.45 -1.79 1.96
C LEU A 78 6.12 -3.19 1.46
N ASN A 79 7.15 -3.96 1.11
CA ASN A 79 7.04 -5.32 0.61
C ASN A 79 8.04 -6.25 1.34
N PRO A 80 7.71 -6.70 2.57
CA PRO A 80 8.64 -7.46 3.40
C PRO A 80 9.06 -8.81 2.79
N ASP A 81 8.26 -9.34 1.85
CA ASP A 81 8.55 -10.60 1.17
C ASP A 81 9.55 -10.45 0.01
N ASN A 82 9.77 -9.23 -0.48
CA ASN A 82 10.72 -8.92 -1.53
C ASN A 82 11.89 -8.10 -0.98
N LYS A 83 13.03 -8.75 -0.78
CA LYS A 83 14.25 -8.13 -0.25
C LYS A 83 14.90 -7.12 -1.19
N GLU A 84 14.56 -7.14 -2.48
CA GLU A 84 15.05 -6.17 -3.47
C GLU A 84 14.28 -4.85 -3.42
N ASP A 85 13.08 -4.86 -2.87
CA ASP A 85 12.25 -3.66 -2.70
C ASP A 85 12.72 -2.88 -1.48
N GLN A 86 13.45 -1.80 -1.69
CA GLN A 86 14.02 -0.94 -0.65
C GLN A 86 13.03 0.13 -0.14
N ARG A 87 11.80 0.11 -0.65
CA ARG A 87 10.78 1.08 -0.26
C ARG A 87 10.25 0.82 1.14
N VAL A 88 10.04 1.90 1.86
CA VAL A 88 9.56 1.91 3.23
C VAL A 88 8.30 2.76 3.30
N ARG A 89 7.27 2.26 3.98
CA ARG A 89 6.12 3.06 4.37
C ARG A 89 6.48 3.84 5.63
N LEU A 90 6.36 5.16 5.55
CA LEU A 90 6.52 6.08 6.66
C LEU A 90 5.14 6.56 7.10
N THR A 91 4.79 6.29 8.36
CA THR A 91 3.58 6.83 8.97
C THR A 91 3.94 7.69 10.16
N THR A 92 3.26 8.83 10.31
CA THR A 92 3.44 9.70 11.47
C THR A 92 2.12 9.98 12.15
N GLU A 93 2.18 10.12 13.47
CA GLU A 93 1.05 10.54 14.30
C GLU A 93 1.56 11.50 15.37
N GLY A 94 0.90 12.63 15.54
CA GLY A 94 1.29 13.65 16.51
C GLY A 94 0.09 14.36 17.09
N ARG A 95 0.24 14.89 18.32
CA ARG A 95 -0.86 15.56 19.05
C ARG A 95 -1.33 16.84 18.38
N SER A 96 -0.44 17.54 17.68
CA SER A 96 -0.68 18.85 17.09
C SER A 96 -0.33 18.95 15.62
N SER A 97 0.04 17.83 14.99
CA SER A 97 0.43 17.78 13.58
C SER A 97 -0.52 16.91 12.76
N LYS A 98 -0.65 17.23 11.47
CA LYS A 98 -1.35 16.38 10.53
C LYS A 98 -0.56 15.08 10.34
N SER A 99 -1.26 13.94 10.39
CA SER A 99 -0.65 12.63 10.12
C SER A 99 -0.15 12.58 8.68
N VAL A 100 1.01 11.94 8.50
CA VAL A 100 1.60 11.64 7.19
C VAL A 100 1.58 10.13 7.01
N ASP A 101 1.28 9.67 5.81
CA ASP A 101 1.33 8.27 5.40
C ASP A 101 1.81 8.23 3.96
N CYS A 102 3.09 7.95 3.76
CA CYS A 102 3.72 7.98 2.46
C CYS A 102 4.74 6.86 2.31
N VAL A 103 5.15 6.63 1.06
CA VAL A 103 6.21 5.69 0.73
C VAL A 103 7.47 6.47 0.39
N ILE A 104 8.56 6.07 1.03
CA ILE A 104 9.89 6.62 0.83
C ILE A 104 10.88 5.51 0.47
N GLU A 105 11.97 5.86 -0.19
CA GLU A 105 13.05 4.96 -0.55
C GLU A 105 14.39 5.66 -0.32
N GLN A 106 15.34 4.94 0.25
CA GLN A 106 16.71 5.41 0.37
C GLN A 106 17.43 5.21 -0.96
N VAL A 107 17.70 6.30 -1.68
CA VAL A 107 18.40 6.25 -2.97
C VAL A 107 19.93 6.37 -2.83
N ASP A 108 20.39 6.95 -1.73
CA ASP A 108 21.80 7.02 -1.33
C ASP A 108 21.87 7.16 0.20
N ARG A 109 23.07 7.03 0.79
CA ARG A 109 23.31 6.98 2.25
C ARG A 109 22.54 8.01 3.06
N ALA A 110 22.31 9.21 2.53
CA ALA A 110 21.63 10.31 3.22
C ALA A 110 20.45 10.88 2.43
N ILE A 111 20.14 10.33 1.25
CA ILE A 111 19.10 10.86 0.34
C ILE A 111 17.93 9.90 0.32
N TRP A 112 16.75 10.44 0.63
CA TRP A 112 15.48 9.74 0.57
C TRP A 112 14.60 10.37 -0.49
N SER A 113 14.01 9.55 -1.33
CA SER A 113 13.01 9.93 -2.33
C SER A 113 11.62 9.61 -1.81
N MET A 114 10.65 10.50 -2.02
CA MET A 114 9.25 10.25 -1.70
C MET A 114 8.51 9.81 -2.96
N HIS A 115 7.89 8.63 -2.91
CA HIS A 115 7.14 8.04 -4.02
C HIS A 115 5.66 8.47 -4.04
N GLY A 116 5.11 8.91 -2.92
CA GLY A 116 3.74 9.38 -2.80
C GLY A 116 2.95 8.74 -1.66
N ASP A 117 1.63 8.77 -1.77
CA ASP A 117 0.70 8.22 -0.77
C ASP A 117 0.78 6.69 -0.71
N SER A 118 0.82 6.16 0.51
CA SER A 118 1.03 4.72 0.73
C SER A 118 -0.13 3.84 0.25
N ASN A 119 -1.37 4.33 0.31
CA ASN A 119 -2.52 3.57 -0.14
C ASN A 119 -2.49 3.40 -1.65
N THR A 120 -2.21 4.50 -2.38
CA THR A 120 -2.10 4.47 -3.84
C THR A 120 -1.01 3.50 -4.30
N ILE A 121 0.16 3.53 -3.66
CA ILE A 121 1.28 2.65 -4.03
C ILE A 121 0.99 1.20 -3.64
N SER A 122 0.38 0.96 -2.48
CA SER A 122 -0.03 -0.39 -2.06
C SER A 122 -1.05 -0.99 -3.03
N GLU A 123 -2.05 -0.22 -3.46
CA GLU A 123 -3.01 -0.66 -4.48
C GLU A 123 -2.33 -1.02 -5.81
N GLN A 124 -1.37 -0.22 -6.25
CA GLN A 124 -0.58 -0.51 -7.46
C GLN A 124 0.22 -1.80 -7.33
N LEU A 125 0.85 -2.03 -6.17
CA LEU A 125 1.58 -3.27 -5.89
C LEU A 125 0.66 -4.50 -5.89
N ASP A 126 -0.49 -4.40 -5.26
CA ASP A 126 -1.45 -5.50 -5.22
C ASP A 126 -2.00 -5.81 -6.62
N LEU A 127 -2.29 -4.79 -7.41
CA LEU A 127 -2.66 -4.97 -8.81
C LEU A 127 -1.54 -5.61 -9.63
N SER A 128 -0.28 -5.22 -9.41
CA SER A 128 0.86 -5.83 -10.10
C SER A 128 1.02 -7.31 -9.74
N LYS A 129 0.84 -7.68 -8.47
CA LYS A 129 0.83 -9.09 -8.02
C LYS A 129 -0.31 -9.89 -8.63
N VAL A 130 -1.50 -9.29 -8.78
CA VAL A 130 -2.65 -9.93 -9.44
C VAL A 130 -2.36 -10.12 -10.94
N ARG A 131 -1.76 -9.13 -11.60
CA ARG A 131 -1.34 -9.22 -13.02
C ARG A 131 -0.33 -10.35 -13.24
N ALA A 132 0.68 -10.45 -12.40
CA ALA A 132 1.70 -11.50 -12.50
C ALA A 132 1.14 -12.93 -12.40
N LYS A 133 -0.07 -13.09 -11.83
CA LYS A 133 -0.77 -14.37 -11.68
C LYS A 133 -1.84 -14.62 -12.75
N LEU A 134 -1.93 -13.76 -13.77
CA LEU A 134 -2.86 -13.97 -14.87
C LEU A 134 -2.42 -15.14 -15.76
N THR A 135 -3.39 -15.87 -16.29
CA THR A 135 -3.13 -16.80 -17.39
C THR A 135 -2.79 -16.00 -18.64
N GLU A 136 -2.06 -16.58 -19.58
CA GLU A 136 -1.69 -15.96 -20.85
C GLU A 136 -2.91 -15.35 -21.56
N ARG A 137 -4.00 -16.08 -21.67
CA ARG A 137 -5.26 -15.56 -22.25
C ARG A 137 -5.78 -14.31 -21.55
N HIS A 138 -5.83 -14.29 -20.21
CA HIS A 138 -6.28 -13.11 -19.47
C HIS A 138 -5.32 -11.94 -19.65
N SER A 139 -4.03 -12.20 -19.74
CA SER A 139 -3.00 -11.18 -19.99
C SER A 139 -3.18 -10.57 -21.39
N ASN A 140 -3.42 -11.39 -22.42
CA ASN A 140 -3.66 -10.93 -23.79
C ASN A 140 -4.93 -10.09 -23.89
N VAL A 141 -6.04 -10.53 -23.26
CA VAL A 141 -7.29 -9.75 -23.20
C VAL A 141 -7.07 -8.42 -22.49
N LEU A 142 -6.34 -8.40 -21.36
CA LEU A 142 -6.05 -7.17 -20.63
C LEU A 142 -5.22 -6.19 -21.48
N SER A 143 -4.18 -6.68 -22.12
CA SER A 143 -3.33 -5.89 -23.03
C SER A 143 -4.15 -5.29 -24.17
N LEU A 144 -5.09 -6.05 -24.72
CA LEU A 144 -5.98 -5.58 -25.78
C LEU A 144 -6.91 -4.46 -25.29
N VAL A 145 -7.50 -4.59 -24.09
CA VAL A 145 -8.34 -3.54 -23.47
C VAL A 145 -7.53 -2.25 -23.30
N GLU A 146 -6.27 -2.36 -22.81
CA GLU A 146 -5.39 -1.22 -22.57
C GLU A 146 -4.99 -0.54 -23.89
N GLN A 147 -4.57 -1.32 -24.88
CA GLN A 147 -4.23 -0.81 -26.21
C GLN A 147 -5.42 -0.13 -26.88
N HIS A 148 -6.60 -0.78 -26.87
CA HIS A 148 -7.81 -0.19 -27.44
C HIS A 148 -8.13 1.15 -26.80
N TRP A 149 -8.06 1.24 -25.47
CA TRP A 149 -8.25 2.49 -24.74
C TRP A 149 -7.22 3.57 -25.14
N MET A 150 -5.93 3.22 -25.19
CA MET A 150 -4.86 4.17 -25.56
C MET A 150 -5.07 4.79 -26.94
N PHE A 151 -5.56 3.99 -27.90
CA PHE A 151 -5.74 4.47 -29.28
C PHE A 151 -7.09 5.13 -29.55
N THR A 152 -8.13 4.79 -28.80
CA THR A 152 -9.50 5.22 -29.13
C THR A 152 -10.18 6.06 -28.06
N ASP A 153 -9.61 6.10 -26.84
CA ASP A 153 -10.22 6.68 -25.62
C ASP A 153 -11.66 6.17 -25.38
N ARG A 154 -11.93 4.93 -25.80
CA ARG A 154 -13.23 4.30 -25.75
C ARG A 154 -13.17 2.92 -25.09
N ALA A 155 -14.20 2.58 -24.31
CA ALA A 155 -14.35 1.24 -23.75
C ALA A 155 -14.62 0.21 -24.86
N ILE A 156 -13.97 -0.97 -24.78
CA ILE A 156 -14.08 -2.05 -25.75
C ILE A 156 -15.29 -2.94 -25.44
N GLU A 157 -15.99 -3.41 -26.48
CA GLU A 157 -17.07 -4.39 -26.34
C GLU A 157 -16.54 -5.84 -26.45
N PRO A 158 -17.21 -6.83 -25.83
CA PRO A 158 -16.82 -8.24 -25.95
C PRO A 158 -16.78 -8.77 -27.39
N GLY A 159 -17.57 -8.19 -28.28
CA GLY A 159 -17.57 -8.51 -29.72
C GLY A 159 -16.25 -8.10 -30.36
N GLU A 160 -15.77 -6.90 -30.08
CA GLU A 160 -14.51 -6.37 -30.63
C GLU A 160 -13.29 -7.19 -30.13
N VAL A 161 -13.32 -7.63 -28.85
CA VAL A 161 -12.29 -8.54 -28.33
C VAL A 161 -12.35 -9.90 -29.05
N ALA A 162 -13.54 -10.42 -29.29
CA ALA A 162 -13.72 -11.69 -29.98
C ALA A 162 -13.23 -11.64 -31.43
N GLU A 163 -13.42 -10.53 -32.12
CA GLU A 163 -12.95 -10.33 -33.50
C GLU A 163 -11.42 -10.27 -33.55
N GLN A 164 -10.81 -9.52 -32.66
CA GLN A 164 -9.34 -9.34 -32.62
C GLN A 164 -8.58 -10.58 -32.11
N MET A 165 -9.23 -11.42 -31.29
CA MET A 165 -8.66 -12.65 -30.74
C MET A 165 -9.34 -13.91 -31.27
N ALA A 166 -9.92 -13.87 -32.49
CA ALA A 166 -10.69 -14.96 -33.04
C ALA A 166 -9.92 -16.28 -33.12
N GLU A 167 -8.65 -16.23 -33.50
CA GLU A 167 -7.78 -17.41 -33.60
C GLU A 167 -7.52 -18.06 -32.23
N GLU A 168 -7.29 -17.25 -31.19
CA GLU A 168 -7.00 -17.73 -29.83
C GLU A 168 -8.26 -18.22 -29.11
N LEU A 169 -9.39 -17.54 -29.30
CA LEU A 169 -10.64 -17.86 -28.61
C LEU A 169 -11.44 -18.99 -29.32
N GLY A 170 -11.26 -19.13 -30.62
CA GLY A 170 -11.91 -20.18 -31.42
C GLY A 170 -13.46 -20.15 -31.35
N ASN A 171 -14.07 -21.32 -31.34
CA ASN A 171 -15.52 -21.42 -31.25
C ASN A 171 -16.09 -20.73 -30.00
N ASN A 172 -17.24 -20.04 -30.18
CA ASN A 172 -17.87 -19.22 -29.13
C ASN A 172 -16.99 -18.06 -28.60
N ALA A 173 -16.14 -17.46 -29.48
CA ALA A 173 -15.18 -16.40 -29.14
C ALA A 173 -15.83 -15.27 -28.33
N ARG A 174 -17.02 -14.78 -28.69
CA ARG A 174 -17.72 -13.71 -27.97
C ARG A 174 -18.06 -14.07 -26.51
N GLN A 175 -18.51 -15.30 -26.27
CA GLN A 175 -18.82 -15.75 -24.92
C GLN A 175 -17.56 -15.90 -24.09
N LYS A 176 -16.48 -16.45 -24.67
CA LYS A 176 -15.17 -16.58 -24.00
C LYS A 176 -14.53 -15.22 -23.72
N ALA A 177 -14.65 -14.26 -24.66
CA ALA A 177 -14.21 -12.88 -24.45
C ALA A 177 -14.95 -12.23 -23.27
N LEU A 178 -16.29 -12.36 -23.23
CA LEU A 178 -17.08 -11.83 -22.11
C LEU A 178 -16.67 -12.47 -20.78
N GLN A 179 -16.49 -13.78 -20.71
CA GLN A 179 -16.05 -14.48 -19.51
C GLN A 179 -14.67 -14.00 -19.03
N ALA A 180 -13.73 -13.82 -19.97
CA ALA A 180 -12.40 -13.31 -19.64
C ALA A 180 -12.45 -11.86 -19.12
N LEU A 181 -13.24 -11.00 -19.76
CA LEU A 181 -13.44 -9.61 -19.34
C LEU A 181 -14.12 -9.52 -17.97
N ASP A 182 -15.14 -10.34 -17.72
CA ASP A 182 -15.78 -10.42 -16.39
C ASP A 182 -14.83 -10.94 -15.32
N ALA A 183 -13.96 -11.91 -15.63
CA ALA A 183 -12.92 -12.38 -14.73
C ALA A 183 -11.90 -11.28 -14.40
N LEU A 184 -11.50 -10.47 -15.38
CA LEU A 184 -10.62 -9.32 -15.18
C LEU A 184 -11.29 -8.20 -14.36
N ALA A 185 -12.59 -7.95 -14.57
CA ALA A 185 -13.37 -7.00 -13.79
C ALA A 185 -13.50 -7.44 -12.32
N ASN A 186 -13.75 -8.72 -12.07
CA ASN A 186 -13.78 -9.28 -10.71
C ASN A 186 -12.42 -9.18 -10.00
N LYS A 187 -11.32 -9.22 -10.74
CA LYS A 187 -9.96 -8.99 -10.22
C LYS A 187 -9.59 -7.51 -10.12
N ARG A 188 -10.51 -6.60 -10.39
CA ARG A 188 -10.31 -5.15 -10.40
C ARG A 188 -9.18 -4.69 -11.33
N LEU A 189 -9.03 -5.33 -12.47
CA LEU A 189 -8.05 -4.94 -13.50
C LEU A 189 -8.68 -4.10 -14.60
N VAL A 190 -9.98 -4.25 -14.82
CA VAL A 190 -10.78 -3.44 -15.75
C VAL A 190 -12.09 -3.03 -15.09
N GLU A 191 -12.69 -1.94 -15.59
CA GLU A 191 -14.00 -1.45 -15.18
C GLU A 191 -15.05 -1.89 -16.18
N LYS A 192 -16.14 -2.53 -15.69
CA LYS A 192 -17.27 -2.94 -16.50
C LYS A 192 -18.31 -1.83 -16.57
N LEU A 193 -18.62 -1.35 -17.74
CA LEU A 193 -19.65 -0.35 -18.02
C LEU A 193 -20.87 -0.99 -18.62
N THR A 194 -22.04 -0.54 -18.19
CA THR A 194 -23.32 -0.97 -18.77
C THR A 194 -24.09 0.26 -19.22
N ARG A 195 -24.45 0.30 -20.49
CA ARG A 195 -25.26 1.37 -21.09
C ARG A 195 -26.52 0.79 -21.68
N SER A 196 -27.59 1.57 -21.66
CA SER A 196 -28.82 1.23 -22.41
C SER A 196 -28.76 1.90 -23.81
N ASP A 197 -28.80 1.11 -24.82
CA ASP A 197 -28.87 1.59 -26.21
C ASP A 197 -30.29 1.35 -26.76
N HIS A 198 -30.90 2.38 -27.37
CA HIS A 198 -32.25 2.32 -27.88
C HIS A 198 -32.44 1.27 -28.98
N LYS A 199 -31.39 0.89 -29.72
CA LYS A 199 -31.44 -0.07 -30.82
C LYS A 199 -30.95 -1.46 -30.40
N ARG A 200 -30.00 -1.56 -29.51
CA ARG A 200 -29.31 -2.81 -29.13
C ARG A 200 -29.67 -3.32 -27.73
N GLY A 201 -30.48 -2.57 -26.96
CA GLY A 201 -30.82 -2.91 -25.61
C GLY A 201 -29.63 -2.64 -24.66
N LYS A 202 -29.34 -3.58 -23.74
CA LYS A 202 -28.26 -3.45 -22.78
C LYS A 202 -26.90 -3.77 -23.42
N VAL A 203 -26.05 -2.77 -23.57
CA VAL A 203 -24.67 -2.91 -24.06
C VAL A 203 -23.70 -2.91 -22.90
N VAL A 204 -22.78 -3.88 -22.90
CA VAL A 204 -21.71 -3.99 -21.90
C VAL A 204 -20.39 -3.73 -22.58
N SER A 205 -19.55 -2.88 -21.96
CA SER A 205 -18.21 -2.56 -22.43
C SER A 205 -17.23 -2.51 -21.26
N PHE A 206 -15.94 -2.56 -21.54
CA PHE A 206 -14.89 -2.63 -20.54
C PHE A 206 -13.80 -1.62 -20.85
N GLN A 207 -13.24 -1.03 -19.80
CA GLN A 207 -12.16 -0.04 -19.90
C GLN A 207 -11.13 -0.24 -18.78
N PRO A 208 -9.89 0.25 -18.92
CA PRO A 208 -8.92 0.24 -17.86
C PRO A 208 -9.41 1.03 -16.64
N LEU A 209 -8.98 0.68 -15.44
CA LEU A 209 -9.27 1.46 -14.24
C LEU A 209 -8.73 2.89 -14.36
N LYS A 210 -9.37 3.85 -13.70
CA LYS A 210 -8.94 5.26 -13.70
C LYS A 210 -7.51 5.46 -13.21
N SER A 211 -7.04 4.65 -12.26
CA SER A 211 -5.67 4.67 -11.75
C SER A 211 -4.59 4.39 -12.82
N TRP A 212 -4.97 3.82 -13.95
CA TRP A 212 -4.08 3.51 -15.09
C TRP A 212 -4.09 4.56 -16.19
N ARG A 213 -5.02 5.51 -16.13
CA ARG A 213 -5.19 6.55 -17.15
C ARG A 213 -4.27 7.75 -16.94
N CYS A 214 -3.59 7.82 -15.79
CA CYS A 214 -2.74 8.94 -15.40
C CYS A 214 -1.25 8.57 -15.31
N ALA A 215 -0.84 7.40 -15.82
CA ALA A 215 0.56 6.96 -15.79
C ALA A 215 1.25 7.22 -17.14
#